data_7338cac95e07847e8acfdd50588c1c0b
#
_entry.id   7338cac95e07847e8acfdd50588c1c0b
#
_cell.length_a   1.000
_cell.length_b   1.000
_cell.length_c   1.000
_cell.angle_alpha   90.00
_cell.angle_beta   90.00
_cell.angle_gamma   90.00
#
_symmetry.space_group_name_H-M   'P 1'
#
loop_
_entity.id
_entity.type
_entity.pdbx_description
1 polymer ?
#
loop_
_entity_poly.entity_id
_entity_poly.type
_entity_poly.pdbx_seq_one_letter_code
_entity_poly.pdbx_strand_id
1 'polypeptide(L)'
;MRHHGESSPPAAAQVANTPPDSDSRTLKRLLPYLLTYKWRVAAALLFMVGAKLANVSVPLLLKNLVDAMSFKPNDPAQILVVPVALLVGYGLLRLMTSAFTELRELVFAKATQGAARTIALETFQHLHALSLRFHLARQTGGMTRDIERGVRGIESLISYSLYSIVPTLIEVALVLTILAVKFDAWFAWITLAALSFYIFFTVRITEWRTHFRKQANEFDSAAHTKAIDSLLNYETVKYFGNEAYEANRYDESLERLRKARLKSQTSLSLLNTGQQLIIAAALVAMLWRATQGVVDGRMTLGDLVMINAFMIQLYIPLNFLGVLYREIKQSLTDLDKMFVLMDREREVADVPNAPDLNCQQGAHLKFESVSFAYEPDRPILHNISFEIPTGKTVAVVGPSGSGKSTLARLMFRFYDVQQGRITINGQDIRQVTQHSVRKALGIVPQDTVLFNDTVAYNIGYGRTGSTQEEIETAAKAARIHDFIASTPKGYATSVGERGLKLSGGEKQRVAIARTLLKNPPILVFDEATSALDSANERAIQAELASAAQNKTTLVIAHRLSTVVDAHEILVMEAGHIIERGNHAHLLQLNGRYAQMWALQQNAETPSEQ
;
A
#
# COMPACT_ATOMS: atom_id res chain seq x y z
N MET A 1 50.64 0.52 -5.99
CA MET A 1 49.69 1.48 -6.57
C MET A 1 48.78 0.73 -7.51
N ARG A 2 47.59 0.35 -7.07
CA ARG A 2 46.47 -0.15 -7.91
C ARG A 2 45.21 0.56 -7.44
N HIS A 3 44.65 1.38 -8.32
CA HIS A 3 43.39 2.08 -8.11
C HIS A 3 42.25 1.07 -7.92
N HIS A 4 41.61 1.09 -6.75
CA HIS A 4 40.31 0.50 -6.56
C HIS A 4 39.27 1.49 -7.14
N GLY A 5 38.61 1.08 -8.22
CA GLY A 5 37.44 1.77 -8.75
C GLY A 5 36.30 1.67 -7.74
N GLU A 6 35.86 2.81 -7.23
CA GLU A 6 34.62 2.94 -6.49
C GLU A 6 33.47 2.61 -7.41
N SER A 7 32.81 1.47 -7.15
CA SER A 7 31.52 1.15 -7.75
C SER A 7 30.48 2.07 -7.13
N SER A 8 29.99 3.03 -7.91
CA SER A 8 28.84 3.87 -7.57
C SER A 8 27.65 2.98 -7.20
N PRO A 9 26.92 3.27 -6.12
CA PRO A 9 25.70 2.54 -5.79
C PRO A 9 24.66 2.76 -6.90
N PRO A 10 23.79 1.76 -7.18
CA PRO A 10 22.76 1.88 -8.21
C PRO A 10 21.88 3.08 -7.88
N ALA A 11 21.61 3.88 -8.89
CA ALA A 11 20.82 5.10 -8.82
C ALA A 11 19.52 4.84 -8.05
N ALA A 12 19.48 5.29 -6.79
CA ALA A 12 18.25 5.43 -6.04
C ALA A 12 17.33 6.28 -6.92
N ALA A 13 16.20 5.72 -7.31
CA ALA A 13 15.20 6.37 -8.14
C ALA A 13 14.99 7.79 -7.60
N GLN A 14 15.41 8.77 -8.37
CA GLN A 14 15.19 10.18 -8.11
C GLN A 14 13.70 10.34 -7.84
N VAL A 15 13.36 10.66 -6.61
CA VAL A 15 12.04 11.19 -6.27
C VAL A 15 11.95 12.47 -7.11
N ALA A 16 11.27 12.39 -8.23
CA ALA A 16 10.99 13.52 -9.07
C ALA A 16 10.42 14.60 -8.15
N ASN A 17 11.06 15.76 -8.12
CA ASN A 17 10.49 16.98 -7.55
C ASN A 17 9.14 17.19 -8.23
N THR A 18 8.07 16.87 -7.55
CA THR A 18 6.70 17.02 -8.05
C THR A 18 6.46 18.51 -8.24
N PRO A 19 6.08 18.98 -9.44
CA PRO A 19 5.82 20.38 -9.67
C PRO A 19 4.63 20.86 -8.82
N PRO A 20 4.55 22.16 -8.47
CA PRO A 20 3.49 22.72 -7.61
C PRO A 20 2.06 22.52 -8.11
N ASP A 21 1.86 22.09 -9.35
CA ASP A 21 0.56 21.74 -9.94
C ASP A 21 -0.02 20.38 -9.50
N SER A 22 0.72 19.57 -8.74
CA SER A 22 0.26 18.23 -8.35
C SER A 22 -0.89 18.28 -7.36
N ASP A 23 -0.91 19.25 -6.44
CA ASP A 23 -1.93 19.36 -5.39
C ASP A 23 -3.34 19.54 -5.98
N SER A 24 -3.47 20.43 -6.97
CA SER A 24 -4.76 20.67 -7.65
C SER A 24 -5.20 19.48 -8.53
N ARG A 25 -4.24 18.78 -9.14
CA ARG A 25 -4.49 17.56 -9.92
C ARG A 25 -4.98 16.43 -9.03
N THR A 26 -4.34 16.23 -7.89
CA THR A 26 -4.71 15.20 -6.89
C THR A 26 -6.11 15.44 -6.35
N LEU A 27 -6.46 16.70 -6.01
CA LEU A 27 -7.80 17.08 -5.58
C LEU A 27 -8.87 16.85 -6.66
N LYS A 28 -8.59 17.27 -7.91
CA LYS A 28 -9.50 17.03 -9.04
C LYS A 28 -9.75 15.55 -9.29
N ARG A 29 -8.75 14.72 -9.06
CA ARG A 29 -8.85 13.26 -9.23
C ARG A 29 -9.66 12.58 -8.11
N LEU A 30 -9.66 13.14 -6.90
CA LEU A 30 -10.47 12.66 -5.78
C LEU A 30 -11.95 13.01 -5.91
N LEU A 31 -12.26 14.17 -6.55
CA LEU A 31 -13.61 14.70 -6.63
C LEU A 31 -14.66 13.74 -7.23
N PRO A 32 -14.41 13.01 -8.34
CA PRO A 32 -15.39 12.07 -8.91
C PRO A 32 -15.84 10.99 -7.92
N TYR A 33 -14.91 10.47 -7.08
CA TYR A 33 -15.24 9.46 -6.09
C TYR A 33 -16.18 9.98 -5.01
N LEU A 34 -16.03 11.26 -4.61
CA LEU A 34 -16.94 11.91 -3.67
C LEU A 34 -18.31 12.23 -4.31
N LEU A 35 -18.32 12.64 -5.57
CA LEU A 35 -19.54 12.95 -6.30
C LEU A 35 -20.43 11.74 -6.56
N THR A 36 -19.90 10.52 -6.47
CA THR A 36 -20.73 9.30 -6.43
C THR A 36 -21.76 9.35 -5.29
N TYR A 37 -21.44 10.06 -4.18
CA TYR A 37 -22.29 10.23 -3.00
C TYR A 37 -22.90 11.65 -2.92
N LYS A 38 -23.20 12.29 -4.08
CA LYS A 38 -23.62 13.69 -4.20
C LYS A 38 -24.68 14.16 -3.21
N TRP A 39 -25.73 13.37 -2.97
CA TRP A 39 -26.81 13.71 -2.03
C TRP A 39 -26.32 13.74 -0.57
N ARG A 40 -25.39 12.88 -0.19
CA ARG A 40 -24.78 12.89 1.15
C ARG A 40 -23.85 14.08 1.32
N VAL A 41 -23.06 14.37 0.30
CA VAL A 41 -22.21 15.57 0.29
C VAL A 41 -23.06 16.83 0.43
N ALA A 42 -24.15 16.96 -0.34
CA ALA A 42 -25.07 18.10 -0.26
C ALA A 42 -25.73 18.22 1.13
N ALA A 43 -26.23 17.12 1.70
CA ALA A 43 -26.81 17.11 3.04
C ALA A 43 -25.78 17.50 4.12
N ALA A 44 -24.55 16.99 4.03
CA ALA A 44 -23.49 17.34 4.96
C ALA A 44 -23.11 18.82 4.89
N LEU A 45 -23.07 19.41 3.67
CA LEU A 45 -22.85 20.84 3.47
C LEU A 45 -24.00 21.66 4.07
N LEU A 46 -25.25 21.22 3.93
CA LEU A 46 -26.41 21.87 4.55
C LEU A 46 -26.31 21.86 6.08
N PHE A 47 -26.00 20.71 6.69
CA PHE A 47 -25.81 20.62 8.14
C PHE A 47 -24.62 21.45 8.61
N MET A 48 -23.54 21.54 7.83
CA MET A 48 -22.39 22.37 8.13
C MET A 48 -22.76 23.86 8.18
N VAL A 49 -23.48 24.34 7.18
CA VAL A 49 -23.96 25.74 7.16
C VAL A 49 -24.91 25.98 8.34
N GLY A 50 -25.86 25.08 8.57
CA GLY A 50 -26.79 25.14 9.71
C GLY A 50 -26.06 25.19 11.06
N ALA A 51 -25.06 24.34 11.25
CA ALA A 51 -24.23 24.34 12.46
C ALA A 51 -23.51 25.68 12.67
N LYS A 52 -22.97 26.28 11.60
CA LYS A 52 -22.25 27.56 11.68
C LYS A 52 -23.19 28.76 11.91
N LEU A 53 -24.36 28.75 11.29
CA LEU A 53 -25.40 29.75 11.56
C LEU A 53 -25.85 29.67 13.03
N ALA A 54 -26.12 28.47 13.54
CA ALA A 54 -26.49 28.28 14.94
C ALA A 54 -25.37 28.76 15.88
N ASN A 55 -24.11 28.38 15.59
CA ASN A 55 -22.95 28.72 16.42
C ASN A 55 -22.70 30.25 16.49
N VAL A 56 -22.80 30.95 15.35
CA VAL A 56 -22.64 32.40 15.27
C VAL A 56 -23.82 33.14 15.92
N SER A 57 -25.00 32.53 16.00
CA SER A 57 -26.18 33.09 16.67
C SER A 57 -26.10 33.03 18.21
N VAL A 58 -25.21 32.19 18.77
CA VAL A 58 -25.03 32.05 20.24
C VAL A 58 -24.56 33.36 20.88
N PRO A 59 -23.49 34.04 20.40
CA PRO A 59 -23.07 35.34 20.94
C PRO A 59 -24.12 36.44 20.78
N LEU A 60 -24.95 36.38 19.70
CA LEU A 60 -26.07 37.33 19.51
C LEU A 60 -27.12 37.21 20.58
N LEU A 61 -27.48 35.95 20.94
CA LEU A 61 -28.40 35.68 22.04
C LEU A 61 -27.80 36.04 23.40
N LEU A 62 -26.52 35.78 23.59
CA LEU A 62 -25.82 36.17 24.81
C LEU A 62 -25.81 37.69 25.01
N LYS A 63 -25.62 38.47 23.92
CA LYS A 63 -25.79 39.92 23.95
C LYS A 63 -27.16 40.32 24.47
N ASN A 64 -28.23 39.76 23.87
CA ASN A 64 -29.60 40.11 24.25
C ASN A 64 -29.91 39.72 25.71
N LEU A 65 -29.32 38.64 26.17
CA LEU A 65 -29.42 38.21 27.57
C LEU A 65 -28.77 39.22 28.53
N VAL A 66 -27.54 39.67 28.21
CA VAL A 66 -26.83 40.66 29.02
C VAL A 66 -27.52 42.00 29.02
N ASP A 67 -28.02 42.43 27.85
CA ASP A 67 -28.76 43.69 27.73
C ASP A 67 -30.07 43.67 28.49
N ALA A 68 -30.78 42.54 28.51
CA ALA A 68 -32.03 42.36 29.30
C ALA A 68 -31.77 42.40 30.84
N MET A 69 -30.55 42.06 31.26
CA MET A 69 -30.13 42.08 32.68
C MET A 69 -29.39 43.36 33.09
N SER A 70 -29.13 44.29 32.17
CA SER A 70 -28.46 45.55 32.44
C SER A 70 -29.42 46.60 32.97
N PHE A 71 -29.04 47.29 34.06
CA PHE A 71 -29.82 48.42 34.62
C PHE A 71 -29.79 49.58 33.67
N LYS A 72 -30.97 50.18 33.40
CA LYS A 72 -31.09 51.45 32.70
C LYS A 72 -31.04 52.57 33.73
N PRO A 73 -30.07 53.52 33.62
CA PRO A 73 -29.90 54.54 34.64
C PRO A 73 -31.10 55.44 34.89
N ASN A 74 -32.05 55.53 33.98
CA ASN A 74 -33.22 56.43 34.01
C ASN A 74 -34.54 55.72 34.35
N ASP A 75 -34.52 54.45 34.77
CA ASP A 75 -35.72 53.68 35.10
C ASP A 75 -35.62 53.04 36.51
N PRO A 76 -35.94 53.82 37.57
CA PRO A 76 -35.84 53.37 38.98
C PRO A 76 -36.85 52.27 39.33
N ALA A 77 -37.83 51.98 38.47
CA ALA A 77 -38.85 50.92 38.67
C ALA A 77 -38.56 49.65 37.90
N GLN A 78 -37.36 49.50 37.32
CA GLN A 78 -37.02 48.33 36.53
C GLN A 78 -36.96 47.05 37.42
N ILE A 79 -37.94 46.17 37.27
CA ILE A 79 -37.94 44.83 37.89
C ILE A 79 -37.12 43.93 37.01
N LEU A 80 -35.96 43.42 37.45
CA LEU A 80 -35.18 42.42 36.78
C LEU A 80 -35.93 41.07 36.81
N VAL A 81 -36.45 40.64 35.66
CA VAL A 81 -37.06 39.34 35.49
C VAL A 81 -36.10 38.44 34.74
N VAL A 82 -35.95 37.20 35.21
CA VAL A 82 -35.10 36.22 34.52
C VAL A 82 -35.62 35.96 33.10
N PRO A 83 -34.88 36.23 32.05
CA PRO A 83 -35.32 36.08 30.67
C PRO A 83 -35.30 34.60 30.23
N VAL A 84 -36.22 33.80 30.76
CA VAL A 84 -36.25 32.34 30.57
C VAL A 84 -36.25 31.95 29.09
N ALA A 85 -36.99 32.70 28.25
CA ALA A 85 -37.05 32.41 26.81
C ALA A 85 -35.65 32.56 26.13
N LEU A 86 -34.86 33.57 26.51
CA LEU A 86 -33.50 33.75 26.00
C LEU A 86 -32.55 32.66 26.50
N LEU A 87 -32.69 32.23 27.75
CA LEU A 87 -31.90 31.12 28.32
C LEU A 87 -32.21 29.78 27.63
N VAL A 88 -33.49 29.47 27.43
CA VAL A 88 -33.90 28.28 26.69
C VAL A 88 -33.44 28.35 25.24
N GLY A 89 -33.60 29.50 24.59
CA GLY A 89 -33.11 29.74 23.23
C GLY A 89 -31.59 29.54 23.10
N TYR A 90 -30.83 30.03 24.09
CA TYR A 90 -29.38 29.83 24.15
C TYR A 90 -29.02 28.33 24.24
N GLY A 91 -29.69 27.59 25.13
CA GLY A 91 -29.51 26.15 25.27
C GLY A 91 -29.87 25.37 24.00
N LEU A 92 -30.99 25.73 23.35
CA LEU A 92 -31.41 25.13 22.10
C LEU A 92 -30.40 25.39 20.95
N LEU A 93 -29.88 26.61 20.80
CA LEU A 93 -28.86 26.91 19.78
C LEU A 93 -27.55 26.11 20.02
N ARG A 94 -27.13 25.96 21.27
CA ARG A 94 -26.01 25.12 21.63
C ARG A 94 -26.24 23.65 21.23
N LEU A 95 -27.43 23.12 21.56
CA LEU A 95 -27.81 21.77 21.20
C LEU A 95 -27.88 21.61 19.66
N MET A 96 -28.47 22.56 18.93
CA MET A 96 -28.55 22.54 17.47
C MET A 96 -27.17 22.59 16.83
N THR A 97 -26.24 23.39 17.35
CA THR A 97 -24.85 23.43 16.87
C THR A 97 -24.20 22.08 16.96
N SER A 98 -24.34 21.40 18.12
CA SER A 98 -23.81 20.05 18.34
C SER A 98 -24.51 19.04 17.44
N ALA A 99 -25.86 19.03 17.42
CA ALA A 99 -26.66 18.10 16.62
C ALA A 99 -26.33 18.18 15.12
N PHE A 100 -26.26 19.38 14.57
CA PHE A 100 -25.90 19.56 13.16
C PHE A 100 -24.45 19.15 12.87
N THR A 101 -23.52 19.34 13.80
CA THR A 101 -22.14 18.87 13.67
C THR A 101 -22.08 17.35 13.62
N GLU A 102 -22.74 16.66 14.54
CA GLU A 102 -22.78 15.20 14.57
C GLU A 102 -23.51 14.62 13.35
N LEU A 103 -24.66 15.20 12.97
CA LEU A 103 -25.40 14.76 11.77
C LEU A 103 -24.55 14.92 10.50
N ARG A 104 -23.81 16.03 10.38
CA ARG A 104 -22.87 16.22 9.28
C ARG A 104 -21.85 15.09 9.23
N GLU A 105 -21.21 14.76 10.36
CA GLU A 105 -20.19 13.70 10.44
C GLU A 105 -20.79 12.33 10.08
N LEU A 106 -21.92 11.97 10.64
CA LEU A 106 -22.60 10.69 10.35
C LEU A 106 -22.95 10.54 8.87
N VAL A 107 -23.50 11.59 8.26
CA VAL A 107 -23.91 11.56 6.85
C VAL A 107 -22.70 11.48 5.93
N PHE A 108 -21.64 12.21 6.25
CA PHE A 108 -20.46 12.29 5.40
C PHE A 108 -19.49 11.11 5.58
N ALA A 109 -19.43 10.49 6.75
CA ALA A 109 -18.58 9.34 7.02
C ALA A 109 -18.77 8.20 6.00
N LYS A 110 -20.02 7.95 5.58
CA LYS A 110 -20.31 6.93 4.55
C LYS A 110 -19.74 7.31 3.18
N ALA A 111 -19.68 8.58 2.83
CA ALA A 111 -19.07 9.04 1.58
C ALA A 111 -17.55 8.90 1.63
N THR A 112 -16.93 9.31 2.73
CA THR A 112 -15.48 9.21 2.94
C THR A 112 -14.99 7.77 2.92
N GLN A 113 -15.62 6.91 3.72
CA GLN A 113 -15.25 5.49 3.80
C GLN A 113 -15.54 4.74 2.48
N GLY A 114 -16.63 5.12 1.79
CA GLY A 114 -16.97 4.55 0.49
C GLY A 114 -15.93 4.92 -0.58
N ALA A 115 -15.54 6.18 -0.66
CA ALA A 115 -14.49 6.65 -1.58
C ALA A 115 -13.14 5.98 -1.27
N ALA A 116 -12.73 5.95 0.00
CA ALA A 116 -11.49 5.31 0.44
C ALA A 116 -11.45 3.82 0.07
N ARG A 117 -12.55 3.09 0.31
CA ARG A 117 -12.68 1.67 -0.07
C ARG A 117 -12.56 1.47 -1.58
N THR A 118 -13.24 2.29 -2.38
CA THR A 118 -13.21 2.15 -3.85
C THR A 118 -11.81 2.37 -4.40
N ILE A 119 -11.15 3.45 -3.98
CA ILE A 119 -9.79 3.78 -4.43
C ILE A 119 -8.78 2.71 -3.98
N ALA A 120 -8.89 2.21 -2.73
CA ALA A 120 -8.05 1.14 -2.21
C ALA A 120 -8.20 -0.14 -3.04
N LEU A 121 -9.44 -0.53 -3.37
CA LEU A 121 -9.72 -1.71 -4.18
C LEU A 121 -9.18 -1.56 -5.61
N GLU A 122 -9.42 -0.43 -6.26
CA GLU A 122 -8.89 -0.13 -7.60
C GLU A 122 -7.35 -0.15 -7.61
N THR A 123 -6.72 0.43 -6.60
CA THR A 123 -5.26 0.40 -6.46
C THR A 123 -4.74 -1.03 -6.29
N PHE A 124 -5.40 -1.82 -5.44
CA PHE A 124 -5.05 -3.22 -5.22
C PHE A 124 -5.18 -4.06 -6.49
N GLN A 125 -6.30 -3.92 -7.22
CA GLN A 125 -6.52 -4.60 -8.50
C GLN A 125 -5.48 -4.18 -9.54
N HIS A 126 -5.16 -2.89 -9.59
CA HIS A 126 -4.16 -2.38 -10.51
C HIS A 126 -2.76 -2.95 -10.21
N LEU A 127 -2.35 -3.01 -8.94
CA LEU A 127 -1.08 -3.60 -8.54
C LEU A 127 -0.96 -5.07 -8.94
N HIS A 128 -2.04 -5.85 -8.81
CA HIS A 128 -2.07 -7.23 -9.29
C HIS A 128 -2.03 -7.37 -10.82
N ALA A 129 -2.38 -6.32 -11.55
CA ALA A 129 -2.29 -6.27 -12.99
C ALA A 129 -0.93 -5.80 -13.53
N LEU A 130 -0.03 -5.31 -12.65
CA LEU A 130 1.33 -4.92 -13.03
C LEU A 130 2.23 -6.14 -13.26
N SER A 131 3.31 -5.94 -14.04
CA SER A 131 4.24 -7.01 -14.42
C SER A 131 5.04 -7.57 -13.25
N LEU A 132 5.52 -8.81 -13.41
CA LEU A 132 6.43 -9.44 -12.44
C LEU A 132 7.71 -8.62 -12.25
N ARG A 133 8.22 -7.96 -13.29
CA ARG A 133 9.38 -7.06 -13.21
C ARG A 133 9.17 -5.95 -12.19
N PHE A 134 8.00 -5.32 -12.19
CA PHE A 134 7.66 -4.29 -11.22
C PHE A 134 7.71 -4.81 -9.78
N HIS A 135 7.16 -6.01 -9.54
CA HIS A 135 7.13 -6.61 -8.20
C HIS A 135 8.52 -7.06 -7.72
N LEU A 136 9.38 -7.55 -8.62
CA LEU A 136 10.75 -7.94 -8.28
C LEU A 136 11.67 -6.72 -8.04
N ALA A 137 11.44 -5.61 -8.76
CA ALA A 137 12.23 -4.38 -8.60
C ALA A 137 11.91 -3.59 -7.32
N ARG A 138 10.76 -3.84 -6.68
CA ARG A 138 10.30 -3.12 -5.49
C ARG A 138 10.12 -4.03 -4.29
N GLN A 139 10.49 -3.52 -3.10
CA GLN A 139 10.17 -4.20 -1.84
C GLN A 139 8.65 -4.16 -1.59
N THR A 140 8.02 -5.32 -1.49
CA THR A 140 6.57 -5.49 -1.27
C THR A 140 6.04 -4.70 -0.06
N GLY A 141 6.81 -4.64 1.04
CA GLY A 141 6.43 -3.88 2.23
C GLY A 141 6.35 -2.36 2.02
N GLY A 142 7.05 -1.80 1.02
CA GLY A 142 6.94 -0.39 0.63
C GLY A 142 5.60 -0.08 -0.03
N MET A 143 5.15 -0.94 -0.94
CA MET A 143 3.89 -0.75 -1.67
C MET A 143 2.66 -0.80 -0.76
N THR A 144 2.61 -1.76 0.16
CA THR A 144 1.50 -1.85 1.14
C THR A 144 1.41 -0.59 1.99
N ARG A 145 2.55 -0.04 2.44
CA ARG A 145 2.58 1.24 3.17
C ARG A 145 2.11 2.42 2.32
N ASP A 146 2.46 2.46 1.04
CA ASP A 146 2.03 3.54 0.14
C ASP A 146 0.50 3.53 -0.04
N ILE A 147 -0.12 2.34 -0.16
CA ILE A 147 -1.59 2.19 -0.20
C ILE A 147 -2.21 2.65 1.12
N GLU A 148 -1.74 2.13 2.26
CA GLU A 148 -2.27 2.49 3.58
C GLU A 148 -2.16 3.99 3.87
N ARG A 149 -1.03 4.62 3.50
CA ARG A 149 -0.84 6.06 3.64
C ARG A 149 -1.75 6.85 2.72
N GLY A 150 -1.90 6.39 1.46
CA GLY A 150 -2.83 7.00 0.51
C GLY A 150 -4.27 6.96 1.00
N VAL A 151 -4.75 5.81 1.50
CA VAL A 151 -6.09 5.67 2.08
C VAL A 151 -6.28 6.59 3.29
N ARG A 152 -5.33 6.59 4.24
CA ARG A 152 -5.36 7.53 5.37
C ARG A 152 -5.28 8.99 4.91
N GLY A 153 -4.52 9.27 3.84
CA GLY A 153 -4.45 10.57 3.21
C GLY A 153 -5.81 11.06 2.70
N ILE A 154 -6.62 10.18 2.09
CA ILE A 154 -8.00 10.49 1.68
C ILE A 154 -8.84 10.91 2.89
N GLU A 155 -8.86 10.07 3.93
CA GLU A 155 -9.65 10.32 5.13
C GLU A 155 -9.23 11.63 5.82
N SER A 156 -7.93 11.85 5.98
CA SER A 156 -7.38 13.04 6.62
C SER A 156 -7.65 14.30 5.79
N LEU A 157 -7.44 14.25 4.46
CA LEU A 157 -7.68 15.40 3.58
C LEU A 157 -9.13 15.84 3.62
N ILE A 158 -10.05 14.90 3.53
CA ILE A 158 -11.48 15.16 3.61
C ILE A 158 -11.85 15.69 4.99
N SER A 159 -11.40 15.03 6.06
CA SER A 159 -11.69 15.43 7.43
C SER A 159 -11.21 16.84 7.72
N TYR A 160 -9.97 17.16 7.40
CA TYR A 160 -9.43 18.51 7.65
C TYR A 160 -10.09 19.58 6.79
N SER A 161 -10.39 19.28 5.52
CA SER A 161 -11.06 20.23 4.63
C SER A 161 -12.50 20.51 5.05
N LEU A 162 -13.30 19.46 5.23
CA LEU A 162 -14.75 19.58 5.49
C LEU A 162 -15.11 19.81 6.96
N TYR A 163 -14.30 19.33 7.90
CA TYR A 163 -14.63 19.46 9.31
C TYR A 163 -13.92 20.61 10.01
N SER A 164 -12.86 21.17 9.38
CA SER A 164 -12.08 22.25 9.98
C SER A 164 -11.99 23.49 9.09
N ILE A 165 -11.46 23.39 7.86
CA ILE A 165 -11.15 24.57 7.04
C ILE A 165 -12.41 25.25 6.52
N VAL A 166 -13.25 24.51 5.79
CA VAL A 166 -14.48 25.11 5.19
C VAL A 166 -15.42 25.69 6.24
N PRO A 167 -15.72 24.97 7.35
CA PRO A 167 -16.53 25.53 8.43
C PRO A 167 -15.93 26.79 9.05
N THR A 168 -14.59 26.84 9.23
CA THR A 168 -13.91 28.03 9.79
C THR A 168 -13.99 29.22 8.83
N LEU A 169 -13.83 29.00 7.52
CA LEU A 169 -13.98 30.06 6.52
C LEU A 169 -15.41 30.66 6.50
N ILE A 170 -16.42 29.79 6.59
CA ILE A 170 -17.83 30.22 6.68
C ILE A 170 -18.04 31.04 7.96
N GLU A 171 -17.52 30.57 9.09
CA GLU A 171 -17.63 31.25 10.37
C GLU A 171 -16.96 32.61 10.38
N VAL A 172 -15.73 32.72 9.84
CA VAL A 172 -15.01 33.99 9.66
C VAL A 172 -15.82 34.93 8.81
N ALA A 173 -16.36 34.47 7.66
CA ALA A 173 -17.15 35.31 6.77
C ALA A 173 -18.44 35.82 7.46
N LEU A 174 -19.15 34.96 8.19
CA LEU A 174 -20.36 35.34 8.94
C LEU A 174 -20.04 36.36 10.04
N VAL A 175 -18.99 36.14 10.84
CA VAL A 175 -18.61 37.06 11.91
C VAL A 175 -18.16 38.40 11.37
N LEU A 176 -17.32 38.43 10.32
CA LEU A 176 -16.91 39.69 9.66
C LEU A 176 -18.12 40.48 9.11
N THR A 177 -19.07 39.78 8.51
CA THR A 177 -20.30 40.38 8.01
C THR A 177 -21.13 40.99 9.16
N ILE A 178 -21.30 40.29 10.26
CA ILE A 178 -22.03 40.78 11.44
C ILE A 178 -21.31 41.99 12.05
N LEU A 179 -20.00 41.96 12.18
CA LEU A 179 -19.21 43.08 12.71
C LEU A 179 -19.32 44.32 11.81
N ALA A 180 -19.25 44.14 10.47
CA ALA A 180 -19.36 45.23 9.55
C ALA A 180 -20.77 45.87 9.45
N VAL A 181 -21.83 45.05 9.58
CA VAL A 181 -23.24 45.52 9.45
C VAL A 181 -23.79 46.05 10.77
N LYS A 182 -23.47 45.44 11.91
CA LYS A 182 -24.01 45.85 13.23
C LYS A 182 -23.20 46.94 13.94
N PHE A 183 -21.91 47.03 13.62
CA PHE A 183 -20.99 47.96 14.27
C PHE A 183 -20.26 48.81 13.24
N ASP A 184 -19.26 49.57 13.70
CA ASP A 184 -18.38 50.34 12.88
C ASP A 184 -17.45 49.43 12.04
N ALA A 185 -17.20 49.74 10.79
CA ALA A 185 -16.32 48.99 9.88
C ALA A 185 -14.93 48.72 10.46
N TRP A 186 -14.47 49.51 11.42
CA TRP A 186 -13.19 49.31 12.13
C TRP A 186 -13.11 47.96 12.83
N PHE A 187 -14.21 47.45 13.39
CA PHE A 187 -14.21 46.12 14.03
C PHE A 187 -13.92 45.00 13.03
N ALA A 188 -14.51 45.09 11.84
CA ALA A 188 -14.24 44.14 10.77
C ALA A 188 -12.79 44.29 10.24
N TRP A 189 -12.27 45.50 10.10
CA TRP A 189 -10.89 45.74 9.66
C TRP A 189 -9.85 45.26 10.65
N ILE A 190 -10.01 45.49 11.97
CA ILE A 190 -9.10 44.98 13.02
C ILE A 190 -9.10 43.46 13.00
N THR A 191 -10.28 42.85 12.90
CA THR A 191 -10.38 41.36 12.84
C THR A 191 -9.72 40.82 11.59
N LEU A 192 -9.97 41.39 10.42
CA LEU A 192 -9.38 40.93 9.15
C LEU A 192 -7.85 41.10 9.15
N ALA A 193 -7.34 42.23 9.63
CA ALA A 193 -5.90 42.49 9.74
C ALA A 193 -5.23 41.50 10.69
N ALA A 194 -5.84 41.26 11.86
CA ALA A 194 -5.35 40.28 12.84
C ALA A 194 -5.34 38.86 12.29
N LEU A 195 -6.41 38.43 11.61
CA LEU A 195 -6.49 37.12 10.97
C LEU A 195 -5.43 36.97 9.87
N SER A 196 -5.28 37.98 9.01
CA SER A 196 -4.30 37.97 7.91
C SER A 196 -2.87 37.86 8.47
N PHE A 197 -2.54 38.66 9.50
CA PHE A 197 -1.24 38.63 10.14
C PHE A 197 -1.00 37.32 10.88
N TYR A 198 -2.02 36.78 11.55
CA TYR A 198 -1.95 35.47 12.21
C TYR A 198 -1.65 34.36 11.21
N ILE A 199 -2.37 34.31 10.09
CA ILE A 199 -2.17 33.31 9.04
C ILE A 199 -0.76 33.44 8.44
N PHE A 200 -0.36 34.64 8.07
CA PHE A 200 0.97 34.92 7.54
C PHE A 200 2.09 34.46 8.50
N PHE A 201 2.00 34.87 9.76
CA PHE A 201 2.95 34.48 10.81
C PHE A 201 2.99 32.95 10.97
N THR A 202 1.82 32.31 11.09
CA THR A 202 1.71 30.86 11.26
C THR A 202 2.33 30.10 10.11
N VAL A 203 2.05 30.48 8.87
CA VAL A 203 2.61 29.82 7.68
C VAL A 203 4.13 29.97 7.65
N ARG A 204 4.65 31.20 7.79
CA ARG A 204 6.10 31.48 7.74
C ARG A 204 6.88 30.72 8.82
N ILE A 205 6.38 30.78 10.06
CA ILE A 205 7.06 30.08 11.18
C ILE A 205 6.90 28.57 11.05
N THR A 206 5.78 28.06 10.55
CA THR A 206 5.58 26.62 10.32
C THR A 206 6.53 26.08 9.24
N GLU A 207 6.74 26.81 8.15
CA GLU A 207 7.72 26.46 7.11
C GLU A 207 9.15 26.42 7.68
N TRP A 208 9.55 27.46 8.40
CA TRP A 208 10.86 27.51 9.05
C TRP A 208 11.06 26.35 10.04
N ARG A 209 10.05 26.04 10.85
CA ARG A 209 10.05 24.97 11.84
C ARG A 209 10.11 23.57 11.21
N THR A 210 9.58 23.42 10.01
CA THR A 210 9.56 22.12 9.29
C THR A 210 10.98 21.60 9.06
N HIS A 211 11.98 22.47 8.89
CA HIS A 211 13.38 22.08 8.78
C HIS A 211 13.88 21.33 10.04
N PHE A 212 13.63 21.87 11.24
CA PHE A 212 14.06 21.23 12.51
C PHE A 212 13.33 19.91 12.75
N ARG A 213 12.05 19.85 12.40
CA ARG A 213 11.26 18.64 12.53
C ARG A 213 11.75 17.54 11.59
N LYS A 214 12.08 17.88 10.34
CA LYS A 214 12.63 16.95 9.37
C LYS A 214 13.95 16.37 9.87
N GLN A 215 14.84 17.21 10.39
CA GLN A 215 16.11 16.80 10.97
C GLN A 215 15.92 15.87 12.19
N ALA A 216 14.97 16.16 13.06
CA ALA A 216 14.63 15.29 14.18
C ALA A 216 14.11 13.92 13.73
N ASN A 217 13.26 13.87 12.69
CA ASN A 217 12.75 12.63 12.12
C ASN A 217 13.87 11.79 11.44
N GLU A 218 14.83 12.43 10.79
CA GLU A 218 16.00 11.76 10.21
C GLU A 218 16.87 11.09 11.29
N PHE A 219 17.14 11.80 12.40
CA PHE A 219 17.88 11.21 13.52
C PHE A 219 17.09 10.12 14.25
N ASP A 220 15.77 10.26 14.35
CA ASP A 220 14.90 9.23 14.93
C ASP A 220 14.97 7.94 14.11
N SER A 221 14.81 8.05 12.78
CA SER A 221 14.94 6.92 11.86
C SER A 221 16.33 6.27 11.92
N ALA A 222 17.39 7.06 12.00
CA ALA A 222 18.75 6.56 12.09
C ALA A 222 19.00 5.81 13.41
N ALA A 223 18.47 6.31 14.53
CA ALA A 223 18.56 5.65 15.82
C ALA A 223 17.79 4.32 15.83
N HIS A 224 16.55 4.32 15.29
CA HIS A 224 15.75 3.11 15.16
C HIS A 224 16.41 2.04 14.29
N THR A 225 16.98 2.43 13.14
CA THR A 225 17.67 1.49 12.25
C THR A 225 18.83 0.81 12.97
N LYS A 226 19.64 1.57 13.73
CA LYS A 226 20.76 1.00 14.49
C LYS A 226 20.30 0.03 15.58
N ALA A 227 19.24 0.38 16.31
CA ALA A 227 18.69 -0.49 17.35
C ALA A 227 18.17 -1.82 16.75
N ILE A 228 17.40 -1.74 15.67
CA ILE A 228 16.87 -2.93 14.99
C ILE A 228 18.01 -3.79 14.43
N ASP A 229 19.01 -3.19 13.79
CA ASP A 229 20.15 -3.90 13.21
C ASP A 229 20.94 -4.65 14.29
N SER A 230 21.22 -4.00 15.42
CA SER A 230 21.88 -4.63 16.57
C SER A 230 21.07 -5.80 17.15
N LEU A 231 19.73 -5.65 17.26
CA LEU A 231 18.86 -6.70 17.79
C LEU A 231 18.66 -7.87 16.80
N LEU A 232 18.62 -7.60 15.50
CA LEU A 232 18.57 -8.64 14.47
C LEU A 232 19.86 -9.48 14.45
N ASN A 233 21.00 -8.85 14.77
CA ASN A 233 22.29 -9.51 14.87
C ASN A 233 22.67 -9.89 16.33
N TYR A 234 21.63 -10.17 17.18
CA TYR A 234 21.81 -10.43 18.60
C TYR A 234 22.87 -11.48 18.90
N GLU A 235 22.86 -12.61 18.18
CA GLU A 235 23.84 -13.69 18.39
C GLU A 235 25.25 -13.20 18.10
N THR A 236 25.45 -12.45 17.02
CA THR A 236 26.75 -11.87 16.66
C THR A 236 27.25 -10.93 17.74
N VAL A 237 26.39 -10.04 18.26
CA VAL A 237 26.76 -9.15 19.36
C VAL A 237 27.21 -9.95 20.59
N LYS A 238 26.49 -11.03 20.92
CA LYS A 238 26.83 -11.94 22.04
C LYS A 238 28.11 -12.74 21.80
N TYR A 239 28.32 -13.27 20.60
CA TYR A 239 29.54 -14.03 20.28
C TYR A 239 30.82 -13.20 20.42
N PHE A 240 30.73 -11.88 20.16
CA PHE A 240 31.88 -10.98 20.25
C PHE A 240 31.93 -10.17 21.57
N GLY A 241 30.96 -10.29 22.46
CA GLY A 241 30.89 -9.57 23.73
C GLY A 241 30.79 -8.05 23.58
N ASN A 242 30.19 -7.55 22.50
CA ASN A 242 30.16 -6.15 22.10
C ASN A 242 28.93 -5.37 22.56
N GLU A 243 28.21 -5.83 23.60
CA GLU A 243 26.99 -5.18 24.10
C GLU A 243 27.23 -3.73 24.52
N ALA A 244 28.35 -3.47 25.22
CA ALA A 244 28.70 -2.12 25.65
C ALA A 244 29.01 -1.18 24.47
N TYR A 245 29.63 -1.70 23.42
CA TYR A 245 29.89 -0.96 22.19
C TYR A 245 28.60 -0.58 21.49
N GLU A 246 27.67 -1.52 21.31
CA GLU A 246 26.37 -1.27 20.69
C GLU A 246 25.50 -0.30 21.53
N ALA A 247 25.53 -0.42 22.86
CA ALA A 247 24.84 0.51 23.75
C ALA A 247 25.37 1.94 23.59
N ASN A 248 26.69 2.15 23.58
CA ASN A 248 27.29 3.46 23.38
C ASN A 248 26.96 4.05 21.99
N ARG A 249 27.01 3.22 20.94
CA ARG A 249 26.67 3.60 19.56
C ARG A 249 25.20 4.05 19.43
N TYR A 250 24.32 3.38 20.16
CA TYR A 250 22.91 3.75 20.24
C TYR A 250 22.70 5.03 21.03
N ASP A 251 23.37 5.18 22.19
CA ASP A 251 23.30 6.38 23.04
C ASP A 251 23.74 7.64 22.31
N GLU A 252 24.84 7.59 21.54
CA GLU A 252 25.26 8.71 20.69
C GLU A 252 24.16 9.14 19.69
N SER A 253 23.44 8.16 19.16
CA SER A 253 22.35 8.42 18.21
C SER A 253 21.14 9.04 18.90
N LEU A 254 20.81 8.57 20.10
CA LEU A 254 19.77 9.14 20.95
C LEU A 254 20.11 10.56 21.41
N GLU A 255 21.38 10.87 21.71
CA GLU A 255 21.80 12.21 22.10
C GLU A 255 21.66 13.21 20.93
N ARG A 256 21.99 12.82 19.70
CA ARG A 256 21.73 13.63 18.49
C ARG A 256 20.24 13.89 18.30
N LEU A 257 19.42 12.84 18.46
CA LEU A 257 17.96 12.93 18.41
C LEU A 257 17.41 13.86 19.49
N ARG A 258 17.89 13.74 20.72
CA ARG A 258 17.50 14.60 21.85
C ARG A 258 17.74 16.07 21.54
N LYS A 259 18.93 16.42 21.06
CA LYS A 259 19.28 17.81 20.67
C LYS A 259 18.36 18.34 19.55
N ALA A 260 18.08 17.52 18.53
CA ALA A 260 17.19 17.90 17.44
C ALA A 260 15.73 18.06 17.91
N ARG A 261 15.23 17.17 18.78
CA ARG A 261 13.90 17.27 19.37
C ARG A 261 13.74 18.53 20.23
N LEU A 262 14.76 18.90 21.01
CA LEU A 262 14.75 20.14 21.79
C LEU A 262 14.64 21.38 20.88
N LYS A 263 15.42 21.46 19.79
CA LYS A 263 15.29 22.56 18.81
C LYS A 263 13.90 22.61 18.17
N SER A 264 13.36 21.45 17.80
CA SER A 264 11.99 21.35 17.27
C SER A 264 10.95 21.83 18.30
N GLN A 265 11.10 21.49 19.59
CA GLN A 265 10.20 21.91 20.66
C GLN A 265 10.30 23.42 20.91
N THR A 266 11.51 23.98 20.96
CA THR A 266 11.71 25.44 21.12
C THR A 266 11.05 26.21 19.99
N SER A 267 11.18 25.72 18.74
CA SER A 267 10.52 26.33 17.58
C SER A 267 8.98 26.26 17.66
N LEU A 268 8.41 25.22 18.28
CA LEU A 268 6.98 25.11 18.55
C LEU A 268 6.52 26.14 19.60
N SER A 269 7.29 26.26 20.66
CA SER A 269 6.99 27.24 21.71
C SER A 269 7.01 28.67 21.18
N LEU A 270 7.95 29.00 20.28
CA LEU A 270 8.00 30.30 19.61
C LEU A 270 6.76 30.55 18.74
N LEU A 271 6.33 29.54 17.98
CA LEU A 271 5.10 29.63 17.18
C LEU A 271 3.89 29.92 18.08
N ASN A 272 3.69 29.11 19.12
CA ASN A 272 2.54 29.25 20.01
C ASN A 272 2.53 30.61 20.74
N THR A 273 3.70 31.03 21.28
CA THR A 273 3.82 32.32 21.97
C THR A 273 3.55 33.49 21.02
N GLY A 274 4.08 33.45 19.80
CA GLY A 274 3.82 34.50 18.80
C GLY A 274 2.35 34.55 18.38
N GLN A 275 1.71 33.39 18.20
CA GLN A 275 0.27 33.32 17.91
C GLN A 275 -0.56 33.94 19.04
N GLN A 276 -0.25 33.60 20.32
CA GLN A 276 -0.95 34.18 21.46
C GLN A 276 -0.74 35.69 21.60
N LEU A 277 0.45 36.18 21.27
CA LEU A 277 0.72 37.62 21.26
C LEU A 277 -0.15 38.35 20.24
N ILE A 278 -0.28 37.82 19.02
CA ILE A 278 -1.13 38.40 17.97
C ILE A 278 -2.61 38.42 18.42
N ILE A 279 -3.10 37.31 18.99
CA ILE A 279 -4.46 37.20 19.51
C ILE A 279 -4.71 38.21 20.62
N ALA A 280 -3.79 38.30 21.58
CA ALA A 280 -3.92 39.22 22.73
C ALA A 280 -3.93 40.70 22.25
N ALA A 281 -3.04 41.07 21.33
CA ALA A 281 -3.01 42.41 20.78
C ALA A 281 -4.32 42.77 20.04
N ALA A 282 -4.83 41.85 19.23
CA ALA A 282 -6.10 42.06 18.53
C ALA A 282 -7.29 42.15 19.50
N LEU A 283 -7.33 41.29 20.51
CA LEU A 283 -8.39 41.31 21.53
C LEU A 283 -8.38 42.63 22.31
N VAL A 284 -7.19 43.09 22.74
CA VAL A 284 -7.04 44.40 23.44
C VAL A 284 -7.52 45.56 22.55
N ALA A 285 -7.15 45.61 21.26
CA ALA A 285 -7.59 46.62 20.34
C ALA A 285 -9.11 46.64 20.15
N MET A 286 -9.71 45.44 20.01
CA MET A 286 -11.18 45.29 19.88
C MET A 286 -11.92 45.70 21.14
N LEU A 287 -11.48 45.24 22.31
CA LEU A 287 -12.09 45.58 23.59
C LEU A 287 -11.92 47.06 23.93
N TRP A 288 -10.77 47.66 23.64
CA TRP A 288 -10.54 49.09 23.82
C TRP A 288 -11.59 49.93 23.07
N ARG A 289 -11.77 49.60 21.77
CA ARG A 289 -12.75 50.31 20.94
C ARG A 289 -14.20 50.07 21.36
N ALA A 290 -14.52 48.79 21.76
CA ALA A 290 -15.84 48.45 22.28
C ALA A 290 -16.14 49.17 23.59
N THR A 291 -15.16 49.25 24.51
CA THR A 291 -15.31 50.01 25.77
C THR A 291 -15.51 51.50 25.53
N GLN A 292 -14.76 52.13 24.63
CA GLN A 292 -15.02 53.50 24.21
C GLN A 292 -16.45 53.68 23.68
N GLY A 293 -16.92 52.77 22.83
CA GLY A 293 -18.29 52.80 22.33
C GLY A 293 -19.36 52.71 23.42
N VAL A 294 -19.10 51.92 24.47
CA VAL A 294 -19.99 51.84 25.64
C VAL A 294 -19.96 53.12 26.47
N VAL A 295 -18.79 53.71 26.74
CA VAL A 295 -18.63 54.98 27.44
C VAL A 295 -19.32 56.11 26.72
N ASP A 296 -19.20 56.15 25.35
CA ASP A 296 -19.84 57.14 24.51
C ASP A 296 -21.37 56.92 24.32
N GLY A 297 -21.94 55.86 24.94
CA GLY A 297 -23.35 55.50 24.81
C GLY A 297 -23.77 54.97 23.45
N ARG A 298 -22.84 54.66 22.56
CA ARG A 298 -23.10 54.12 21.21
C ARG A 298 -23.24 52.61 21.18
N MET A 299 -22.77 51.91 22.22
CA MET A 299 -22.78 50.47 22.36
C MET A 299 -23.32 50.06 23.72
N THR A 300 -23.83 48.82 23.83
CA THR A 300 -24.29 48.22 25.09
C THR A 300 -23.23 47.35 25.73
N LEU A 301 -23.39 46.98 27.01
CA LEU A 301 -22.55 45.97 27.66
C LEU A 301 -22.68 44.60 26.98
N GLY A 302 -23.87 44.29 26.47
CA GLY A 302 -24.08 43.08 25.68
C GLY A 302 -23.28 43.05 24.37
N ASP A 303 -23.08 44.23 23.73
CA ASP A 303 -22.23 44.35 22.54
C ASP A 303 -20.76 44.02 22.85
N LEU A 304 -20.23 44.53 23.95
CA LEU A 304 -18.86 44.21 24.41
C LEU A 304 -18.68 42.72 24.67
N VAL A 305 -19.64 42.10 25.36
CA VAL A 305 -19.60 40.64 25.63
C VAL A 305 -19.69 39.83 24.32
N MET A 306 -20.55 40.25 23.39
CA MET A 306 -20.70 39.59 22.07
C MET A 306 -19.41 39.66 21.25
N ILE A 307 -18.75 40.84 21.17
CA ILE A 307 -17.48 41.01 20.46
C ILE A 307 -16.42 40.12 21.05
N ASN A 308 -16.28 40.10 22.40
CA ASN A 308 -15.34 39.19 23.07
C ASN A 308 -15.62 37.73 22.74
N ALA A 309 -16.89 37.30 22.75
CA ALA A 309 -17.28 35.93 22.41
C ALA A 309 -16.94 35.59 20.94
N PHE A 310 -17.19 36.48 19.98
CA PHE A 310 -16.79 36.28 18.60
C PHE A 310 -15.28 36.14 18.42
N MET A 311 -14.48 36.96 19.11
CA MET A 311 -13.03 36.89 19.05
C MET A 311 -12.52 35.53 19.55
N ILE A 312 -13.00 35.07 20.71
CA ILE A 312 -12.65 33.74 21.25
C ILE A 312 -13.04 32.65 20.25
N GLN A 313 -14.25 32.71 19.71
CA GLN A 313 -14.81 31.73 18.76
C GLN A 313 -13.98 31.64 17.47
N LEU A 314 -13.48 32.77 16.96
CA LEU A 314 -12.64 32.79 15.75
C LEU A 314 -11.20 32.27 16.01
N TYR A 315 -10.63 32.54 17.19
CA TYR A 315 -9.23 32.15 17.44
C TYR A 315 -9.02 30.69 17.80
N ILE A 316 -10.02 30.01 18.38
CA ILE A 316 -9.91 28.59 18.76
C ILE A 316 -9.53 27.71 17.56
N PRO A 317 -10.25 27.74 16.42
CA PRO A 317 -9.87 26.92 15.25
C PRO A 317 -8.54 27.33 14.63
N LEU A 318 -8.14 28.60 14.75
CA LEU A 318 -6.89 29.08 14.17
C LEU A 318 -5.63 28.52 14.88
N ASN A 319 -5.72 28.18 16.15
CA ASN A 319 -4.62 27.54 16.87
C ASN A 319 -4.16 26.22 16.22
N PHE A 320 -5.03 25.56 15.49
CA PHE A 320 -4.72 24.31 14.77
C PHE A 320 -4.29 24.52 13.31
N LEU A 321 -4.30 25.75 12.81
CA LEU A 321 -4.02 26.05 11.39
C LEU A 321 -2.67 25.49 10.92
N GLY A 322 -1.62 25.63 11.75
CA GLY A 322 -0.29 25.10 11.43
C GLY A 322 -0.24 23.57 11.36
N VAL A 323 -1.06 22.87 12.15
CA VAL A 323 -1.21 21.42 12.08
C VAL A 323 -2.00 21.04 10.83
N LEU A 324 -3.13 21.69 10.59
CA LEU A 324 -4.00 21.45 9.44
C LEU A 324 -3.24 21.61 8.11
N TYR A 325 -2.48 22.70 7.97
CA TYR A 325 -1.67 22.94 6.78
C TYR A 325 -0.70 21.78 6.49
N ARG A 326 0.00 21.30 7.52
CA ARG A 326 0.95 20.20 7.36
C ARG A 326 0.27 18.88 7.02
N GLU A 327 -0.80 18.55 7.73
CA GLU A 327 -1.53 17.28 7.52
C GLU A 327 -2.15 17.23 6.12
N ILE A 328 -2.65 18.35 5.62
CA ILE A 328 -3.14 18.45 4.23
C ILE A 328 -2.02 18.26 3.23
N LYS A 329 -0.88 18.95 3.41
CA LYS A 329 0.30 18.77 2.55
C LYS A 329 0.80 17.33 2.55
N GLN A 330 0.86 16.69 3.72
CA GLN A 330 1.26 15.29 3.85
C GLN A 330 0.25 14.37 3.17
N SER A 331 -1.05 14.58 3.40
CA SER A 331 -2.12 13.80 2.80
C SER A 331 -2.13 13.89 1.28
N LEU A 332 -1.91 15.09 0.72
CA LEU A 332 -1.79 15.30 -0.73
C LEU A 332 -0.57 14.56 -1.29
N THR A 333 0.56 14.59 -0.60
CA THR A 333 1.77 13.87 -1.00
C THR A 333 1.57 12.35 -0.98
N ASP A 334 0.90 11.83 0.04
CA ASP A 334 0.66 10.39 0.17
C ASP A 334 -0.37 9.90 -0.87
N LEU A 335 -1.38 10.72 -1.16
CA LEU A 335 -2.33 10.48 -2.26
C LEU A 335 -1.66 10.51 -3.64
N ASP A 336 -0.80 11.49 -3.89
CA ASP A 336 -0.07 11.61 -5.14
C ASP A 336 0.78 10.37 -5.41
N LYS A 337 1.50 9.87 -4.40
CA LYS A 337 2.26 8.62 -4.50
C LYS A 337 1.37 7.42 -4.86
N MET A 338 0.19 7.32 -4.24
CA MET A 338 -0.76 6.25 -4.54
C MET A 338 -1.31 6.38 -5.96
N PHE A 339 -1.64 7.59 -6.41
CA PHE A 339 -2.09 7.81 -7.78
C PHE A 339 -1.00 7.57 -8.83
N VAL A 340 0.26 7.90 -8.53
CA VAL A 340 1.41 7.55 -9.37
C VAL A 340 1.55 6.03 -9.51
N LEU A 341 1.25 5.27 -8.48
CA LEU A 341 1.20 3.79 -8.58
C LEU A 341 0.06 3.32 -9.51
N MET A 342 -1.11 3.96 -9.43
CA MET A 342 -2.26 3.65 -10.30
C MET A 342 -2.04 4.06 -11.76
N ASP A 343 -1.17 5.03 -12.02
CA ASP A 343 -0.84 5.50 -13.38
C ASP A 343 0.28 4.68 -14.05
N ARG A 344 0.88 3.70 -13.35
CA ARG A 344 1.88 2.83 -13.94
C ARG A 344 1.28 1.99 -15.04
N GLU A 345 1.92 2.02 -16.21
CA GLU A 345 1.51 1.22 -17.36
C GLU A 345 1.70 -0.27 -17.10
N ARG A 346 0.79 -1.07 -17.62
CA ARG A 346 0.86 -2.53 -17.59
C ARG A 346 1.78 -2.97 -18.72
N GLU A 347 2.96 -3.49 -18.41
CA GLU A 347 3.93 -4.00 -19.38
C GLU A 347 3.34 -5.15 -20.23
N VAL A 348 2.53 -6.01 -19.58
CA VAL A 348 1.83 -7.12 -20.23
C VAL A 348 0.33 -6.88 -20.05
N ALA A 349 -0.36 -6.55 -21.14
CA ALA A 349 -1.79 -6.31 -21.15
C ALA A 349 -2.50 -7.20 -22.17
N ASP A 350 -3.75 -7.54 -21.91
CA ASP A 350 -4.56 -8.25 -22.89
C ASP A 350 -4.97 -7.28 -24.00
N VAL A 351 -4.99 -7.76 -25.23
CA VAL A 351 -5.53 -6.99 -26.35
C VAL A 351 -7.03 -6.74 -26.12
N PRO A 352 -7.57 -5.62 -26.57
CA PRO A 352 -9.01 -5.36 -26.44
C PRO A 352 -9.83 -6.50 -27.04
N ASN A 353 -10.82 -6.98 -26.29
CA ASN A 353 -11.69 -8.10 -26.67
C ASN A 353 -10.94 -9.41 -26.96
N ALA A 354 -9.81 -9.68 -26.31
CA ALA A 354 -9.09 -10.93 -26.44
C ALA A 354 -10.01 -12.14 -26.16
N PRO A 355 -10.05 -13.15 -27.03
CA PRO A 355 -10.79 -14.39 -26.77
C PRO A 355 -10.10 -15.21 -25.67
N ASP A 356 -10.84 -16.12 -25.05
CA ASP A 356 -10.25 -17.12 -24.19
C ASP A 356 -9.54 -18.21 -24.97
N LEU A 357 -8.47 -18.75 -24.38
CA LEU A 357 -7.70 -19.86 -24.93
C LEU A 357 -8.58 -21.14 -25.00
N ASN A 358 -8.60 -21.79 -26.14
CA ASN A 358 -9.33 -23.05 -26.33
C ASN A 358 -8.39 -24.26 -26.15
N CYS A 359 -8.64 -25.07 -25.12
CA CYS A 359 -7.91 -26.30 -24.79
C CYS A 359 -8.83 -27.55 -24.76
N GLN A 360 -10.02 -27.53 -25.37
CA GLN A 360 -11.00 -28.63 -25.27
C GLN A 360 -10.48 -29.94 -25.88
N GLN A 361 -9.61 -29.92 -26.89
CA GLN A 361 -9.04 -31.09 -27.57
C GLN A 361 -7.62 -31.44 -27.08
N GLY A 362 -7.26 -31.04 -25.85
CA GLY A 362 -5.90 -31.14 -25.32
C GLY A 362 -5.12 -29.84 -25.51
N ALA A 363 -3.82 -29.87 -25.27
CA ALA A 363 -2.97 -28.68 -25.33
C ALA A 363 -1.63 -29.00 -26.00
N HIS A 364 -1.47 -28.54 -27.26
CA HIS A 364 -0.19 -28.58 -27.97
C HIS A 364 0.54 -27.24 -27.75
N LEU A 365 1.68 -27.27 -27.08
CA LEU A 365 2.49 -26.08 -26.79
C LEU A 365 3.65 -25.98 -27.80
N LYS A 366 3.91 -24.79 -28.34
CA LYS A 366 5.00 -24.57 -29.27
C LYS A 366 5.71 -23.24 -29.01
N PHE A 367 7.03 -23.29 -28.97
CA PHE A 367 7.94 -22.13 -29.01
C PHE A 367 8.46 -22.01 -30.45
N GLU A 368 8.29 -20.84 -31.06
CA GLU A 368 8.72 -20.56 -32.43
C GLU A 368 9.69 -19.39 -32.46
N SER A 369 10.98 -19.69 -32.64
CA SER A 369 12.09 -18.72 -32.74
C SER A 369 12.09 -17.68 -31.63
N VAL A 370 11.87 -18.10 -30.37
CA VAL A 370 11.72 -17.22 -29.21
C VAL A 370 13.07 -16.69 -28.78
N SER A 371 13.19 -15.35 -28.76
CA SER A 371 14.30 -14.64 -28.13
C SER A 371 13.78 -13.74 -27.02
N PHE A 372 14.49 -13.71 -25.88
CA PHE A 372 14.04 -12.98 -24.71
C PHE A 372 15.18 -12.44 -23.85
N ALA A 373 15.00 -11.22 -23.34
CA ALA A 373 15.87 -10.55 -22.37
C ALA A 373 15.04 -9.92 -21.24
N TYR A 374 15.49 -10.03 -20.00
CA TYR A 374 14.90 -9.27 -18.90
C TYR A 374 15.25 -7.78 -18.99
N GLU A 375 16.47 -7.49 -19.38
CA GLU A 375 17.01 -6.16 -19.66
C GLU A 375 17.55 -6.14 -21.08
N PRO A 376 17.43 -5.03 -21.84
CA PRO A 376 17.86 -4.97 -23.25
C PRO A 376 19.29 -5.43 -23.47
N ASP A 377 20.18 -5.14 -22.52
CA ASP A 377 21.61 -5.41 -22.61
C ASP A 377 21.99 -6.84 -22.19
N ARG A 378 21.03 -7.66 -21.71
CA ARG A 378 21.31 -9.01 -21.22
C ARG A 378 20.32 -10.03 -21.79
N PRO A 379 20.52 -10.48 -23.03
CA PRO A 379 19.71 -11.55 -23.62
C PRO A 379 19.91 -12.86 -22.85
N ILE A 380 18.80 -13.59 -22.65
CA ILE A 380 18.74 -14.84 -21.88
C ILE A 380 18.38 -16.03 -22.77
N LEU A 381 17.50 -15.83 -23.75
CA LEU A 381 17.08 -16.88 -24.69
C LEU A 381 17.36 -16.40 -26.11
N HIS A 382 17.94 -17.30 -26.92
CA HIS A 382 18.36 -17.01 -28.29
C HIS A 382 17.73 -17.99 -29.25
N ASN A 383 16.72 -17.54 -30.01
CA ASN A 383 16.08 -18.29 -31.10
C ASN A 383 15.62 -19.72 -30.68
N ILE A 384 14.99 -19.82 -29.51
CA ILE A 384 14.51 -21.09 -28.96
C ILE A 384 13.30 -21.58 -29.74
N SER A 385 13.39 -22.82 -30.27
CA SER A 385 12.30 -23.48 -30.99
C SER A 385 12.17 -24.92 -30.53
N PHE A 386 11.01 -25.28 -30.01
CA PHE A 386 10.61 -26.65 -29.64
C PHE A 386 9.09 -26.75 -29.52
N GLU A 387 8.60 -27.98 -29.48
CA GLU A 387 7.18 -28.22 -29.28
C GLU A 387 6.95 -29.32 -28.22
N ILE A 388 5.83 -29.24 -27.53
CA ILE A 388 5.34 -30.30 -26.66
C ILE A 388 3.99 -30.77 -27.18
N PRO A 389 3.97 -31.92 -27.90
CA PRO A 389 2.72 -32.45 -28.40
C PRO A 389 1.74 -32.77 -27.26
N THR A 390 0.46 -32.77 -27.57
CA THR A 390 -0.60 -33.11 -26.60
C THR A 390 -0.35 -34.43 -25.93
N GLY A 391 -0.38 -34.41 -24.57
CA GLY A 391 -0.18 -35.61 -23.75
C GLY A 391 1.26 -36.12 -23.69
N LYS A 392 2.24 -35.35 -24.17
CA LYS A 392 3.66 -35.70 -24.12
C LYS A 392 4.41 -34.90 -23.09
N THR A 393 5.52 -35.48 -22.63
CA THR A 393 6.43 -34.85 -21.69
C THR A 393 7.72 -34.47 -22.38
N VAL A 394 8.10 -33.19 -22.32
CA VAL A 394 9.40 -32.69 -22.74
C VAL A 394 10.16 -32.22 -21.51
N ALA A 395 11.42 -32.64 -21.42
CA ALA A 395 12.30 -32.22 -20.34
C ALA A 395 13.32 -31.21 -20.80
N VAL A 396 13.67 -30.25 -19.94
CA VAL A 396 14.71 -29.26 -20.17
C VAL A 396 15.78 -29.40 -19.09
N VAL A 397 17.00 -29.65 -19.51
CA VAL A 397 18.17 -29.81 -18.64
C VAL A 397 19.30 -28.87 -19.04
N GLY A 398 20.25 -28.62 -18.16
CA GLY A 398 21.41 -27.76 -18.42
C GLY A 398 21.92 -27.06 -17.17
N PRO A 399 23.07 -26.36 -17.24
CA PRO A 399 23.66 -25.68 -16.11
C PRO A 399 22.78 -24.57 -15.55
N SER A 400 23.05 -24.15 -14.30
CA SER A 400 22.37 -23.00 -13.71
C SER A 400 22.58 -21.74 -14.57
N GLY A 401 21.55 -20.92 -14.74
CA GLY A 401 21.61 -19.72 -15.58
C GLY A 401 21.42 -19.95 -17.08
N SER A 402 21.19 -21.19 -17.56
CA SER A 402 20.98 -21.47 -18.99
C SER A 402 19.64 -20.99 -19.57
N GLY A 403 18.72 -20.46 -18.74
CA GLY A 403 17.42 -19.92 -19.18
C GLY A 403 16.22 -20.84 -18.92
N LYS A 404 16.38 -21.99 -18.27
CA LYS A 404 15.30 -23.00 -18.06
C LYS A 404 14.05 -22.41 -17.38
N SER A 405 14.19 -21.78 -16.21
CA SER A 405 13.05 -21.20 -15.49
C SER A 405 12.45 -19.98 -16.20
N THR A 406 13.18 -19.37 -17.14
CA THR A 406 12.66 -18.32 -18.00
C THR A 406 11.59 -18.86 -18.95
N LEU A 407 11.73 -20.09 -19.45
CA LEU A 407 10.72 -20.74 -20.28
C LEU A 407 9.38 -20.84 -19.54
N ALA A 408 9.39 -21.29 -18.28
CA ALA A 408 8.19 -21.36 -17.46
C ALA A 408 7.54 -19.97 -17.27
N ARG A 409 8.32 -18.93 -16.98
CA ARG A 409 7.82 -17.55 -16.82
C ARG A 409 7.18 -17.00 -18.08
N LEU A 410 7.74 -17.33 -19.24
CA LEU A 410 7.19 -16.93 -20.53
C LEU A 410 5.89 -17.70 -20.87
N MET A 411 5.80 -18.98 -20.53
CA MET A 411 4.57 -19.77 -20.70
C MET A 411 3.41 -19.19 -19.88
N PHE A 412 3.67 -18.75 -18.65
CA PHE A 412 2.67 -18.07 -17.80
C PHE A 412 2.37 -16.62 -18.23
N ARG A 413 3.02 -16.17 -19.30
CA ARG A 413 2.92 -14.79 -19.80
C ARG A 413 3.13 -13.77 -18.68
N PHE A 414 4.21 -13.96 -17.87
CA PHE A 414 4.69 -12.93 -16.97
C PHE A 414 5.46 -11.84 -17.69
N TYR A 415 5.94 -12.16 -18.89
CA TYR A 415 6.60 -11.29 -19.84
C TYR A 415 6.14 -11.66 -21.25
N ASP A 416 6.08 -10.70 -22.15
CA ASP A 416 5.92 -10.96 -23.58
C ASP A 416 7.29 -11.12 -24.25
N VAL A 417 7.40 -12.00 -25.22
CA VAL A 417 8.64 -12.27 -25.96
C VAL A 417 8.98 -11.11 -26.91
N GLN A 418 10.28 -10.76 -27.03
CA GLN A 418 10.72 -9.72 -27.94
C GLN A 418 10.72 -10.18 -29.39
N GLN A 419 11.09 -11.46 -29.64
CA GLN A 419 11.09 -12.05 -30.97
C GLN A 419 10.45 -13.44 -30.92
N GLY A 420 9.85 -13.87 -32.02
CA GLY A 420 9.15 -15.12 -32.07
C GLY A 420 7.77 -15.08 -31.43
N ARG A 421 7.25 -16.26 -31.12
CA ARG A 421 5.94 -16.42 -30.46
C ARG A 421 5.87 -17.74 -29.69
N ILE A 422 4.97 -17.76 -28.71
CA ILE A 422 4.58 -18.98 -27.99
C ILE A 422 3.11 -19.24 -28.31
N THR A 423 2.82 -20.44 -28.75
CA THR A 423 1.44 -20.81 -29.14
C THR A 423 0.96 -22.01 -28.35
N ILE A 424 -0.32 -22.02 -27.99
CA ILE A 424 -1.04 -23.17 -27.45
C ILE A 424 -2.18 -23.49 -28.41
N ASN A 425 -2.18 -24.70 -28.98
CA ASN A 425 -3.10 -25.11 -30.08
C ASN A 425 -3.11 -24.13 -31.26
N GLY A 426 -1.93 -23.59 -31.63
CA GLY A 426 -1.79 -22.61 -32.71
C GLY A 426 -2.22 -21.18 -32.35
N GLN A 427 -2.80 -20.94 -31.15
CA GLN A 427 -3.19 -19.62 -30.68
C GLN A 427 -1.99 -18.96 -29.97
N ASP A 428 -1.57 -17.79 -30.45
CA ASP A 428 -0.52 -16.99 -29.78
C ASP A 428 -1.03 -16.54 -28.40
N ILE A 429 -0.27 -16.82 -27.33
CA ILE A 429 -0.64 -16.48 -25.96
C ILE A 429 -0.78 -14.96 -25.73
N ARG A 430 -0.25 -14.12 -26.63
CA ARG A 430 -0.41 -12.65 -26.59
C ARG A 430 -1.78 -12.19 -27.12
N GLN A 431 -2.48 -13.03 -27.91
CA GLN A 431 -3.75 -12.71 -28.55
C GLN A 431 -4.97 -13.23 -27.78
N VAL A 432 -4.76 -13.96 -26.69
CA VAL A 432 -5.79 -14.51 -25.81
C VAL A 432 -5.69 -13.91 -24.41
N THR A 433 -6.74 -14.06 -23.59
CA THR A 433 -6.72 -13.51 -22.23
C THR A 433 -5.68 -14.21 -21.35
N GLN A 434 -4.89 -13.44 -20.57
CA GLN A 434 -3.92 -13.99 -19.60
C GLN A 434 -4.59 -14.93 -18.60
N HIS A 435 -5.85 -14.64 -18.25
CA HIS A 435 -6.63 -15.47 -17.35
C HIS A 435 -6.80 -16.88 -17.90
N SER A 436 -7.22 -17.02 -19.16
CA SER A 436 -7.42 -18.32 -19.80
C SER A 436 -6.11 -19.10 -20.00
N VAL A 437 -5.01 -18.41 -20.35
CA VAL A 437 -3.67 -19.01 -20.42
C VAL A 437 -3.27 -19.58 -19.04
N ARG A 438 -3.34 -18.77 -18.00
CA ARG A 438 -2.98 -19.18 -16.63
C ARG A 438 -3.92 -20.25 -16.07
N LYS A 439 -5.18 -20.26 -16.49
CA LYS A 439 -6.13 -21.33 -16.12
C LYS A 439 -5.73 -22.68 -16.73
N ALA A 440 -5.21 -22.67 -17.96
CA ALA A 440 -4.76 -23.88 -18.66
C ALA A 440 -3.41 -24.42 -18.17
N LEU A 441 -2.64 -23.66 -17.42
CA LEU A 441 -1.30 -24.02 -16.92
C LEU A 441 -1.33 -24.33 -15.42
N GLY A 442 -0.63 -25.36 -14.98
CA GLY A 442 -0.32 -25.65 -13.57
C GLY A 442 1.19 -25.72 -13.36
N ILE A 443 1.67 -25.30 -12.21
CA ILE A 443 3.10 -25.33 -11.89
C ILE A 443 3.33 -25.89 -10.50
N VAL A 444 4.34 -26.74 -10.39
CA VAL A 444 5.01 -27.06 -9.12
C VAL A 444 6.35 -26.33 -9.17
N PRO A 445 6.50 -25.21 -8.43
CA PRO A 445 7.71 -24.39 -8.50
C PRO A 445 8.84 -24.98 -7.66
N GLN A 446 10.07 -24.58 -7.96
CA GLN A 446 11.27 -24.92 -7.19
C GLN A 446 11.16 -24.41 -5.75
N ASP A 447 10.89 -23.12 -5.56
CA ASP A 447 10.68 -22.50 -4.26
C ASP A 447 9.17 -22.36 -3.99
N THR A 448 8.67 -23.19 -3.08
CA THR A 448 7.25 -23.16 -2.69
C THR A 448 7.01 -22.11 -1.63
N VAL A 449 6.21 -21.10 -1.97
CA VAL A 449 5.68 -20.11 -1.03
C VAL A 449 4.24 -20.43 -0.70
N LEU A 450 3.90 -20.47 0.59
CA LEU A 450 2.55 -20.69 1.09
C LEU A 450 1.99 -19.41 1.71
N PHE A 451 0.66 -19.25 1.60
CA PHE A 451 -0.05 -18.20 2.31
C PHE A 451 -0.03 -18.46 3.81
N ASN A 452 0.05 -17.42 4.61
CA ASN A 452 -0.07 -17.53 6.07
C ASN A 452 -1.53 -17.82 6.47
N ASP A 453 -1.97 -19.02 6.16
CA ASP A 453 -3.34 -19.51 6.38
C ASP A 453 -3.28 -21.02 6.69
N THR A 454 -4.41 -21.71 6.65
CA THR A 454 -4.51 -23.14 6.88
C THR A 454 -3.94 -23.97 5.72
N VAL A 455 -3.64 -25.24 5.99
CA VAL A 455 -3.26 -26.19 4.95
C VAL A 455 -4.39 -26.35 3.92
N ALA A 456 -5.66 -26.45 4.38
CA ALA A 456 -6.83 -26.53 3.51
C ALA A 456 -6.90 -25.34 2.55
N TYR A 457 -6.74 -24.10 3.04
CA TYR A 457 -6.71 -22.90 2.23
C TYR A 457 -5.59 -22.96 1.16
N ASN A 458 -4.39 -23.37 1.56
CA ASN A 458 -3.25 -23.45 0.67
C ASN A 458 -3.42 -24.48 -0.46
N ILE A 459 -4.02 -25.63 -0.19
CA ILE A 459 -4.35 -26.63 -1.22
C ILE A 459 -5.53 -26.14 -2.07
N GLY A 460 -6.62 -25.66 -1.42
CA GLY A 460 -7.84 -25.15 -2.07
C GLY A 460 -7.60 -23.96 -2.99
N TYR A 461 -6.47 -23.24 -2.79
CA TYR A 461 -6.08 -22.14 -3.68
C TYR A 461 -5.84 -22.57 -5.14
N GLY A 462 -5.57 -23.84 -5.38
CA GLY A 462 -5.46 -24.41 -6.74
C GLY A 462 -6.77 -24.30 -7.54
N ARG A 463 -7.91 -24.46 -6.87
CA ARG A 463 -9.25 -24.31 -7.46
C ARG A 463 -10.18 -23.75 -6.38
N THR A 464 -10.49 -22.45 -6.48
CA THR A 464 -11.40 -21.78 -5.55
C THR A 464 -12.79 -22.41 -5.58
N GLY A 465 -13.39 -22.63 -4.40
CA GLY A 465 -14.69 -23.27 -4.26
C GLY A 465 -14.65 -24.81 -4.23
N SER A 466 -13.46 -25.44 -4.15
CA SER A 466 -13.32 -26.89 -3.98
C SER A 466 -13.88 -27.33 -2.63
N THR A 467 -14.48 -28.51 -2.61
CA THR A 467 -14.97 -29.15 -1.38
C THR A 467 -13.81 -29.70 -0.53
N GLN A 468 -14.07 -29.96 0.74
CA GLN A 468 -13.10 -30.59 1.63
C GLN A 468 -12.65 -31.96 1.12
N GLU A 469 -13.57 -32.75 0.56
CA GLU A 469 -13.27 -34.07 -0.02
C GLU A 469 -12.31 -34.00 -1.21
N GLU A 470 -12.49 -32.99 -2.08
CA GLU A 470 -11.59 -32.75 -3.22
C GLU A 470 -10.19 -32.33 -2.75
N ILE A 471 -10.12 -31.50 -1.69
CA ILE A 471 -8.85 -31.10 -1.07
C ILE A 471 -8.14 -32.32 -0.46
N GLU A 472 -8.86 -33.18 0.24
CA GLU A 472 -8.32 -34.40 0.83
C GLU A 472 -7.84 -35.40 -0.25
N THR A 473 -8.60 -35.55 -1.32
CA THR A 473 -8.23 -36.39 -2.46
C THR A 473 -6.91 -35.90 -3.08
N ALA A 474 -6.78 -34.60 -3.32
CA ALA A 474 -5.55 -34.01 -3.81
C ALA A 474 -4.38 -34.15 -2.82
N ALA A 475 -4.64 -34.05 -1.53
CA ALA A 475 -3.63 -34.24 -0.49
C ALA A 475 -3.17 -35.70 -0.40
N LYS A 476 -4.06 -36.68 -0.58
CA LYS A 476 -3.73 -38.11 -0.67
C LYS A 476 -2.87 -38.40 -1.89
N ALA A 477 -3.25 -37.90 -3.04
CA ALA A 477 -2.47 -38.01 -4.28
C ALA A 477 -1.06 -37.38 -4.16
N ALA A 478 -0.91 -36.30 -3.38
CA ALA A 478 0.39 -35.68 -3.09
C ALA A 478 1.12 -36.28 -1.87
N ARG A 479 0.62 -37.37 -1.28
CA ARG A 479 1.17 -38.05 -0.10
C ARG A 479 1.45 -37.11 1.08
N ILE A 480 0.58 -36.12 1.31
CA ILE A 480 0.67 -35.20 2.44
C ILE A 480 -0.48 -35.40 3.44
N HIS A 481 -1.51 -36.18 3.08
CA HIS A 481 -2.70 -36.42 3.91
C HIS A 481 -2.39 -36.95 5.31
N ASP A 482 -1.56 -37.97 5.43
CA ASP A 482 -1.24 -38.64 6.70
C ASP A 482 -0.51 -37.68 7.64
N PHE A 483 0.42 -36.88 7.12
CA PHE A 483 1.06 -35.82 7.87
C PHE A 483 0.02 -34.79 8.35
N ILE A 484 -0.85 -34.32 7.48
CA ILE A 484 -1.89 -33.34 7.85
C ILE A 484 -2.80 -33.92 8.94
N ALA A 485 -3.25 -35.17 8.78
CA ALA A 485 -4.12 -35.85 9.73
C ALA A 485 -3.45 -36.07 11.11
N SER A 486 -2.12 -36.23 11.16
CA SER A 486 -1.36 -36.35 12.41
C SER A 486 -1.21 -35.02 13.18
N THR A 487 -1.49 -33.87 12.54
CA THR A 487 -1.42 -32.57 13.21
C THR A 487 -2.64 -32.35 14.11
N PRO A 488 -2.51 -31.59 15.23
CA PRO A 488 -3.61 -31.43 16.20
C PRO A 488 -4.88 -30.80 15.62
N LYS A 489 -4.77 -30.02 14.53
CA LYS A 489 -5.90 -29.33 13.87
C LYS A 489 -6.19 -29.88 12.47
N GLY A 490 -5.53 -30.94 12.04
CA GLY A 490 -5.69 -31.49 10.71
C GLY A 490 -5.55 -30.43 9.62
N TYR A 491 -6.45 -30.39 8.70
CA TYR A 491 -6.48 -29.43 7.59
C TYR A 491 -6.64 -27.96 8.01
N ALA A 492 -7.12 -27.69 9.24
CA ALA A 492 -7.19 -26.33 9.81
C ALA A 492 -5.86 -25.88 10.45
N THR A 493 -4.80 -26.66 10.34
CA THR A 493 -3.47 -26.29 10.84
C THR A 493 -2.91 -25.12 10.03
N SER A 494 -2.52 -24.03 10.73
CA SER A 494 -1.87 -22.87 10.11
C SER A 494 -0.41 -23.17 9.79
N VAL A 495 0.00 -22.87 8.55
CA VAL A 495 1.35 -23.10 8.04
C VAL A 495 2.36 -22.01 8.44
N GLY A 496 1.89 -20.90 9.01
CA GLY A 496 2.72 -19.75 9.38
C GLY A 496 3.14 -18.90 8.18
N GLU A 497 3.91 -17.85 8.45
CA GLU A 497 4.38 -16.93 7.41
C GLU A 497 5.25 -17.71 6.41
N ARG A 498 4.92 -17.60 5.11
CA ARG A 498 5.57 -18.34 4.01
C ARG A 498 5.71 -19.84 4.23
N GLY A 499 4.89 -20.44 5.12
CA GLY A 499 4.95 -21.86 5.44
C GLY A 499 6.12 -22.25 6.35
N LEU A 500 6.66 -21.33 7.17
CA LEU A 500 7.82 -21.60 8.05
C LEU A 500 7.63 -22.75 9.04
N LYS A 501 6.38 -23.12 9.32
CA LYS A 501 6.08 -24.26 10.22
C LYS A 501 6.17 -25.63 9.54
N LEU A 502 6.36 -25.67 8.24
CA LEU A 502 6.49 -26.88 7.44
C LEU A 502 7.93 -27.06 6.97
N SER A 503 8.38 -28.32 6.90
CA SER A 503 9.65 -28.67 6.24
C SER A 503 9.60 -28.36 4.73
N GLY A 504 10.75 -28.27 4.07
CA GLY A 504 10.84 -28.07 2.63
C GLY A 504 10.02 -29.09 1.82
N GLY A 505 10.12 -30.37 2.19
CA GLY A 505 9.37 -31.45 1.54
C GLY A 505 7.85 -31.37 1.76
N GLU A 506 7.39 -30.97 2.94
CA GLU A 506 5.95 -30.78 3.20
C GLU A 506 5.39 -29.60 2.41
N LYS A 507 6.11 -28.46 2.33
CA LYS A 507 5.73 -27.33 1.46
C LYS A 507 5.58 -27.76 0.02
N GLN A 508 6.53 -28.54 -0.48
CA GLN A 508 6.53 -29.01 -1.87
C GLN A 508 5.35 -29.95 -2.12
N ARG A 509 5.03 -30.89 -1.21
CA ARG A 509 3.84 -31.74 -1.31
C ARG A 509 2.53 -30.94 -1.27
N VAL A 510 2.45 -29.89 -0.48
CA VAL A 510 1.30 -28.95 -0.52
C VAL A 510 1.18 -28.26 -1.88
N ALA A 511 2.29 -27.83 -2.50
CA ALA A 511 2.27 -27.26 -3.85
C ALA A 511 1.85 -28.27 -4.91
N ILE A 512 2.29 -29.52 -4.79
CA ILE A 512 1.85 -30.63 -5.64
C ILE A 512 0.35 -30.83 -5.49
N ALA A 513 -0.18 -30.96 -4.25
CA ALA A 513 -1.61 -31.10 -4.00
C ALA A 513 -2.42 -29.94 -4.61
N ARG A 514 -1.94 -28.70 -4.48
CA ARG A 514 -2.53 -27.51 -5.09
C ARG A 514 -2.63 -27.62 -6.62
N THR A 515 -1.57 -28.12 -7.26
CA THR A 515 -1.51 -28.27 -8.72
C THR A 515 -2.38 -29.43 -9.19
N LEU A 516 -2.43 -30.55 -8.46
CA LEU A 516 -3.31 -31.67 -8.74
C LEU A 516 -4.79 -31.29 -8.64
N LEU A 517 -5.16 -30.53 -7.60
CA LEU A 517 -6.52 -30.02 -7.40
C LEU A 517 -6.96 -29.10 -8.55
N LYS A 518 -6.05 -28.29 -9.06
CA LYS A 518 -6.31 -27.41 -10.23
C LYS A 518 -6.62 -28.22 -11.49
N ASN A 519 -5.98 -29.37 -11.67
CA ASN A 519 -6.13 -30.31 -12.80
C ASN A 519 -6.04 -29.64 -14.20
N PRO A 520 -4.98 -28.88 -14.51
CA PRO A 520 -4.85 -28.18 -15.77
C PRO A 520 -4.43 -29.13 -16.92
N PRO A 521 -4.69 -28.79 -18.21
CA PRO A 521 -4.23 -29.56 -19.36
C PRO A 521 -2.70 -29.48 -19.60
N ILE A 522 -2.04 -28.43 -19.11
CA ILE A 522 -0.58 -28.26 -19.21
C ILE A 522 0.02 -28.21 -17.83
N LEU A 523 1.06 -29.00 -17.60
CA LEU A 523 1.82 -29.05 -16.34
C LEU A 523 3.26 -28.56 -16.56
N VAL A 524 3.76 -27.83 -15.58
CA VAL A 524 5.16 -27.41 -15.49
C VAL A 524 5.72 -27.87 -14.15
N PHE A 525 6.75 -28.68 -14.21
CA PHE A 525 7.50 -29.10 -13.03
C PHE A 525 8.87 -28.40 -13.03
N ASP A 526 9.07 -27.46 -12.14
CA ASP A 526 10.33 -26.72 -12.02
C ASP A 526 11.06 -27.24 -10.75
N GLU A 527 11.99 -28.18 -10.93
CA GLU A 527 12.75 -28.85 -9.87
C GLU A 527 11.87 -29.41 -8.74
N ALA A 528 10.73 -29.99 -9.10
CA ALA A 528 9.66 -30.34 -8.19
C ALA A 528 10.02 -31.37 -7.08
N THR A 529 11.21 -31.93 -7.09
CA THR A 529 11.68 -32.92 -6.09
C THR A 529 12.98 -32.53 -5.40
N SER A 530 13.53 -31.34 -5.65
CA SER A 530 14.85 -30.92 -5.15
C SER A 530 14.97 -30.84 -3.62
N ALA A 531 13.85 -30.59 -2.92
CA ALA A 531 13.79 -30.44 -1.46
C ALA A 531 13.40 -31.75 -0.71
N LEU A 532 13.37 -32.90 -1.40
CA LEU A 532 12.92 -34.16 -0.86
C LEU A 532 14.08 -35.11 -0.54
N ASP A 533 13.90 -35.93 0.48
CA ASP A 533 14.77 -37.06 0.77
C ASP A 533 14.58 -38.21 -0.24
N SER A 534 15.58 -39.05 -0.47
CA SER A 534 15.63 -40.04 -1.55
C SER A 534 14.48 -41.06 -1.51
N ALA A 535 13.93 -41.42 -0.32
CA ALA A 535 12.82 -42.35 -0.20
C ALA A 535 11.49 -41.72 -0.61
N ASN A 536 11.23 -40.50 -0.18
CA ASN A 536 10.04 -39.74 -0.55
C ASN A 536 10.09 -39.20 -1.99
N GLU A 537 11.29 -38.94 -2.53
CA GLU A 537 11.50 -38.50 -3.89
C GLU A 537 10.93 -39.46 -4.93
N ARG A 538 11.27 -40.76 -4.85
CA ARG A 538 10.75 -41.77 -5.80
C ARG A 538 9.24 -41.89 -5.76
N ALA A 539 8.65 -41.86 -4.56
CA ALA A 539 7.22 -41.96 -4.39
C ALA A 539 6.49 -40.76 -5.00
N ILE A 540 7.02 -39.54 -4.83
CA ILE A 540 6.43 -38.32 -5.39
C ILE A 540 6.67 -38.25 -6.88
N GLN A 541 7.80 -38.72 -7.40
CA GLN A 541 8.04 -38.83 -8.83
C GLN A 541 7.01 -39.72 -9.51
N ALA A 542 6.67 -40.86 -8.91
CA ALA A 542 5.62 -41.76 -9.41
C ALA A 542 4.24 -41.07 -9.45
N GLU A 543 3.89 -40.27 -8.41
CA GLU A 543 2.64 -39.49 -8.39
C GLU A 543 2.63 -38.37 -9.41
N LEU A 544 3.76 -37.66 -9.59
CA LEU A 544 3.89 -36.63 -10.63
C LEU A 544 3.81 -37.23 -12.03
N ALA A 545 4.43 -38.39 -12.25
CA ALA A 545 4.32 -39.14 -13.50
C ALA A 545 2.86 -39.57 -13.78
N SER A 546 2.15 -40.06 -12.75
CA SER A 546 0.72 -40.37 -12.84
C SER A 546 -0.11 -39.14 -13.16
N ALA A 547 0.15 -38.02 -12.50
CA ALA A 547 -0.52 -36.74 -12.77
C ALA A 547 -0.26 -36.18 -14.18
N ALA A 548 0.90 -36.50 -14.75
CA ALA A 548 1.30 -36.08 -16.08
C ALA A 548 0.71 -36.96 -17.20
N GLN A 549 0.12 -38.12 -16.85
CA GLN A 549 -0.50 -39.01 -17.84
C GLN A 549 -1.58 -38.26 -18.64
N ASN A 550 -1.48 -38.36 -19.94
CA ASN A 550 -2.38 -37.69 -20.92
C ASN A 550 -2.38 -36.15 -20.82
N LYS A 551 -1.40 -35.55 -20.12
CA LYS A 551 -1.23 -34.08 -20.07
C LYS A 551 0.04 -33.66 -20.76
N THR A 552 -0.01 -32.46 -21.33
CA THR A 552 1.17 -31.82 -21.92
C THR A 552 2.06 -31.32 -20.79
N THR A 553 3.29 -31.83 -20.69
CA THR A 553 4.13 -31.59 -19.51
C THR A 553 5.50 -31.07 -19.91
N LEU A 554 5.91 -29.96 -19.30
CA LEU A 554 7.29 -29.45 -19.29
C LEU A 554 7.95 -29.78 -17.96
N VAL A 555 9.07 -30.49 -17.99
CA VAL A 555 9.88 -30.80 -16.81
C VAL A 555 11.19 -30.03 -16.89
N ILE A 556 11.43 -29.11 -15.96
CA ILE A 556 12.72 -28.45 -15.76
C ILE A 556 13.44 -29.18 -14.64
N ALA A 557 14.58 -29.81 -14.97
CA ALA A 557 15.27 -30.67 -14.03
C ALA A 557 16.75 -30.31 -13.84
N HIS A 558 17.19 -30.42 -12.59
CA HIS A 558 18.61 -30.41 -12.22
C HIS A 558 19.16 -31.84 -12.06
N ARG A 559 18.32 -32.81 -11.69
CA ARG A 559 18.67 -34.23 -11.60
C ARG A 559 18.24 -34.94 -12.87
N LEU A 560 19.19 -35.53 -13.57
CA LEU A 560 18.91 -36.22 -14.84
C LEU A 560 18.13 -37.51 -14.65
N SER A 561 18.20 -38.15 -13.48
CA SER A 561 17.39 -39.30 -13.14
C SER A 561 15.88 -39.08 -13.25
N THR A 562 15.42 -37.83 -13.11
CA THR A 562 14.00 -37.46 -13.17
C THR A 562 13.44 -37.32 -14.59
N VAL A 563 14.30 -37.31 -15.61
CA VAL A 563 13.92 -37.02 -17.01
C VAL A 563 14.19 -38.19 -17.97
N VAL A 564 14.61 -39.32 -17.46
CA VAL A 564 14.95 -40.53 -18.27
C VAL A 564 13.78 -40.96 -19.14
N ASP A 565 12.55 -40.90 -18.60
CA ASP A 565 11.31 -41.32 -19.25
C ASP A 565 10.66 -40.21 -20.10
N ALA A 566 11.29 -39.05 -20.24
CA ALA A 566 10.75 -37.96 -21.06
C ALA A 566 10.76 -38.36 -22.56
N HIS A 567 9.69 -37.96 -23.28
CA HIS A 567 9.59 -38.22 -24.70
C HIS A 567 10.68 -37.51 -25.50
N GLU A 568 11.05 -36.32 -25.08
CA GLU A 568 12.18 -35.55 -25.62
C GLU A 568 12.87 -34.80 -24.48
N ILE A 569 14.18 -34.73 -24.53
CA ILE A 569 15.05 -33.98 -23.62
C ILE A 569 15.74 -32.89 -24.44
N LEU A 570 15.65 -31.65 -23.98
CA LEU A 570 16.32 -30.49 -24.53
C LEU A 570 17.47 -30.10 -23.62
N VAL A 571 18.68 -30.08 -24.13
CA VAL A 571 19.86 -29.62 -23.40
C VAL A 571 20.09 -28.16 -23.71
N MET A 572 20.01 -27.32 -22.67
CA MET A 572 20.21 -25.87 -22.80
C MET A 572 21.58 -25.45 -22.25
N GLU A 573 22.26 -24.61 -23.00
CA GLU A 573 23.49 -23.93 -22.56
C GLU A 573 23.52 -22.51 -23.10
N ALA A 574 23.85 -21.54 -22.26
CA ALA A 574 23.92 -20.12 -22.60
C ALA A 574 22.74 -19.58 -23.43
N GLY A 575 21.52 -20.01 -23.10
CA GLY A 575 20.30 -19.54 -23.76
C GLY A 575 19.98 -20.22 -25.11
N HIS A 576 20.72 -21.27 -25.50
CA HIS A 576 20.49 -22.05 -26.72
C HIS A 576 20.13 -23.48 -26.39
N ILE A 577 19.37 -24.15 -27.28
CA ILE A 577 19.21 -25.61 -27.27
C ILE A 577 20.37 -26.19 -28.09
N ILE A 578 21.27 -26.91 -27.43
CA ILE A 578 22.49 -27.48 -28.04
C ILE A 578 22.33 -28.93 -28.44
N GLU A 579 21.50 -29.70 -27.72
CA GLU A 579 21.19 -31.09 -28.00
C GLU A 579 19.69 -31.34 -27.79
N ARG A 580 19.14 -32.29 -28.54
CA ARG A 580 17.77 -32.74 -28.37
C ARG A 580 17.60 -34.21 -28.76
N GLY A 581 16.78 -34.94 -28.04
CA GLY A 581 16.49 -36.35 -28.27
C GLY A 581 15.97 -37.04 -27.00
N ASN A 582 15.77 -38.35 -27.05
CA ASN A 582 15.47 -39.15 -25.88
C ASN A 582 16.74 -39.53 -25.13
N HIS A 583 16.62 -40.03 -23.91
CA HIS A 583 17.73 -40.41 -23.04
C HIS A 583 18.76 -41.31 -23.72
N ALA A 584 18.31 -42.41 -24.36
CA ALA A 584 19.21 -43.37 -25.02
C ALA A 584 19.98 -42.72 -26.20
N HIS A 585 19.31 -41.92 -27.02
CA HIS A 585 19.93 -41.20 -28.12
C HIS A 585 20.99 -40.21 -27.66
N LEU A 586 20.68 -39.39 -26.62
CA LEU A 586 21.60 -38.40 -26.10
C LEU A 586 22.84 -39.01 -25.42
N LEU A 587 22.71 -40.20 -24.83
CA LEU A 587 23.86 -40.94 -24.31
C LEU A 587 24.76 -41.44 -25.44
N GLN A 588 24.20 -41.90 -26.57
CA GLN A 588 24.96 -42.37 -27.74
C GLN A 588 25.71 -41.23 -28.42
N LEU A 589 25.21 -40.00 -28.40
CA LEU A 589 25.87 -38.83 -28.95
C LEU A 589 27.17 -38.44 -28.21
N ASN A 590 27.38 -38.97 -26.97
CA ASN A 590 28.52 -38.63 -26.13
C ASN A 590 28.77 -37.10 -25.98
N GLY A 591 27.70 -36.34 -26.06
CA GLY A 591 27.71 -34.88 -25.99
C GLY A 591 27.62 -34.35 -24.57
N ARG A 592 27.04 -33.15 -24.43
CA ARG A 592 26.89 -32.44 -23.15
C ARG A 592 26.01 -33.22 -22.18
N TYR A 593 24.92 -33.81 -22.66
CA TYR A 593 24.03 -34.63 -21.85
C TYR A 593 24.75 -35.83 -21.23
N ALA A 594 25.52 -36.58 -22.02
CA ALA A 594 26.28 -37.74 -21.53
C ALA A 594 27.32 -37.35 -20.50
N GLN A 595 28.00 -36.20 -20.68
CA GLN A 595 28.93 -35.66 -19.70
C GLN A 595 28.26 -35.33 -18.36
N MET A 596 27.11 -34.64 -18.42
CA MET A 596 26.33 -34.30 -17.22
C MET A 596 25.83 -35.56 -16.50
N TRP A 597 25.38 -36.57 -17.25
CA TRP A 597 24.93 -37.84 -16.72
C TRP A 597 26.05 -38.57 -15.97
N ALA A 598 27.23 -38.70 -16.58
CA ALA A 598 28.38 -39.33 -15.95
C ALA A 598 28.82 -38.63 -14.66
N LEU A 599 28.80 -37.31 -14.64
CA LEU A 599 29.14 -36.53 -13.44
C LEU A 599 28.13 -36.77 -12.29
N GLN A 600 26.83 -36.90 -12.60
CA GLN A 600 25.82 -37.15 -11.56
C GLN A 600 25.89 -38.58 -11.03
N GLN A 601 26.13 -39.59 -11.88
CA GLN A 601 26.31 -40.98 -11.43
C GLN A 601 27.55 -41.15 -10.54
N ASN A 602 28.66 -40.50 -10.88
CA ASN A 602 29.87 -40.54 -10.06
C ASN A 602 29.70 -39.86 -8.70
N ALA A 603 28.79 -38.85 -8.60
CA ALA A 603 28.49 -38.18 -7.34
C ALA A 603 27.51 -38.97 -6.44
N GLU A 604 26.73 -39.87 -7.02
CA GLU A 604 25.77 -40.74 -6.28
C GLU A 604 26.37 -42.07 -5.82
N THR A 605 27.54 -42.47 -6.35
CA THR A 605 28.28 -43.65 -5.87
C THR A 605 29.25 -43.14 -4.77
N PRO A 606 29.01 -43.48 -3.47
CA PRO A 606 30.02 -43.20 -2.45
C PRO A 606 31.27 -43.97 -2.83
N SER A 607 32.43 -43.32 -2.90
CA SER A 607 33.70 -44.01 -2.94
C SER A 607 33.85 -44.84 -1.69
N GLU A 608 33.67 -46.18 -1.82
CA GLU A 608 34.15 -47.14 -0.82
C GLU A 608 35.69 -46.94 -0.72
N GLN A 609 36.12 -46.12 0.23
CA GLN A 609 37.49 -46.14 0.78
C GLN A 609 37.42 -45.99 2.29
#